data_c1637c2f84b560f5a5297c39395e3547
#
_entry.id   c1637c2f84b560f5a5297c39395e3547
#
_cell.length_a   1.000
_cell.length_b   1.000
_cell.length_c   1.000
_cell.angle_alpha   90.00
_cell.angle_beta   90.00
_cell.angle_gamma   90.00
#
_symmetry.space_group_name_H-M   'P 1'
#
loop_
_entity.id
_entity.type
_entity.pdbx_description
1 polymer ?
#
loop_
_entity_poly.entity_id
_entity_poly.type
_entity_poly.pdbx_seq_one_letter_code
_entity_poly.pdbx_strand_id
1 'polypeptide(L)' 'MDKNITGRFIAELRKQKGFTQKELAEKLMVTDKAISRWETGKGLPDINILP' A
#
# COMPACT_ATOMS: atom_id res chain seq x y z
N MET A 1 18.09 4.92 6.59
CA MET A 1 17.21 4.33 5.57
C MET A 1 15.86 5.02 5.61
N ASP A 2 15.31 5.25 4.45
CA ASP A 2 14.05 5.98 4.33
C ASP A 2 12.90 5.10 4.84
N LYS A 3 12.12 5.65 5.79
CA LYS A 3 10.96 4.95 6.32
C LYS A 3 9.90 4.72 5.25
N ASN A 4 9.99 5.47 4.17
CA ASN A 4 8.98 5.49 3.12
C ASN A 4 9.27 4.50 2.00
N ILE A 5 10.32 3.71 2.10
CA ILE A 5 10.71 2.81 1.02
C ILE A 5 9.59 1.83 0.70
N THR A 6 9.00 1.23 1.73
CA THR A 6 7.91 0.27 1.52
C THR A 6 6.70 0.93 0.88
N GLY A 7 6.35 2.12 1.36
CA GLY A 7 5.22 2.86 0.79
C GLY A 7 5.45 3.24 -0.66
N ARG A 8 6.65 3.68 -0.98
CA ARG A 8 6.99 4.04 -2.35
C ARG A 8 6.96 2.82 -3.26
N PHE A 9 7.43 1.69 -2.75
CA PHE A 9 7.40 0.44 -3.51
C PHE A 9 5.96 0.01 -3.81
N ILE A 10 5.09 0.13 -2.83
CA ILE A 10 3.68 -0.19 -3.01
C ILE A 10 3.04 0.72 -4.06
N ALA A 11 3.33 2.02 -3.99
CA ALA A 11 2.79 2.97 -4.94
C ALA A 11 3.29 2.69 -6.36
N GLU A 12 4.56 2.37 -6.50
CA GLU A 12 5.14 2.06 -7.80
C GLU A 12 4.50 0.82 -8.40
N LEU A 13 4.38 -0.26 -7.63
CA LEU A 13 3.75 -1.47 -8.11
C LEU A 13 2.31 -1.22 -8.52
N ARG A 14 1.59 -0.46 -7.69
CA ARG A 14 0.20 -0.14 -7.98
C ARG A 14 0.08 0.58 -9.33
N LYS A 15 0.93 1.58 -9.52
CA LYS A 15 0.90 2.38 -10.76
C LYS A 15 1.30 1.54 -11.97
N GLN A 16 2.28 0.69 -11.82
CA GLN A 16 2.73 -0.17 -12.92
C GLN A 16 1.61 -1.10 -13.37
N LYS A 17 0.77 -1.55 -12.46
CA LYS A 17 -0.32 -2.44 -12.78
C LYS A 17 -1.61 -1.69 -13.15
N GLY A 18 -1.57 -0.37 -13.05
CA GLY A 18 -2.73 0.45 -13.42
C GLY A 18 -3.86 0.43 -12.40
N PHE A 19 -3.54 0.12 -11.15
CA PHE A 19 -4.56 0.09 -10.09
C PHE A 19 -4.67 1.45 -9.41
N THR A 20 -5.91 1.81 -9.01
CA THR A 20 -6.11 2.90 -8.06
C THR A 20 -5.83 2.37 -6.66
N GLN A 21 -5.73 3.28 -5.68
CA GLN A 21 -5.57 2.86 -4.29
C GLN A 21 -6.73 1.97 -3.85
N LYS A 22 -7.93 2.33 -4.26
CA LYS A 22 -9.12 1.56 -3.90
C LYS A 22 -9.07 0.16 -4.51
N GLU A 23 -8.66 0.06 -5.77
CA GLU A 23 -8.56 -1.24 -6.43
C GLU A 23 -7.53 -2.13 -5.75
N LEU A 24 -6.39 -1.57 -5.40
CA LEU A 24 -5.38 -2.35 -4.69
C LEU A 24 -5.89 -2.78 -3.32
N ALA A 25 -6.57 -1.87 -2.62
CA ALA A 25 -7.13 -2.19 -1.31
C ALA A 25 -8.08 -3.37 -1.39
N GLU A 26 -8.93 -3.40 -2.41
CA GLU A 26 -9.86 -4.50 -2.59
C GLU A 26 -9.13 -5.82 -2.82
N LYS A 27 -8.05 -5.79 -3.59
CA LYS A 27 -7.27 -7.00 -3.86
C LYS A 27 -6.56 -7.52 -2.63
N LEU A 28 -6.15 -6.62 -1.73
CA LEU A 28 -5.47 -7.01 -0.50
C LEU A 28 -6.43 -7.18 0.67
N MET A 29 -7.72 -6.93 0.44
CA MET A 29 -8.76 -7.04 1.47
C MET A 29 -8.51 -6.09 2.64
N VAL A 30 -8.08 -4.87 2.30
CA VAL A 30 -7.87 -3.80 3.27
C VAL A 30 -8.61 -2.56 2.79
N THR A 31 -8.54 -1.48 3.55
CA THR A 31 -9.21 -0.24 3.16
C THR A 31 -8.28 0.61 2.29
N ASP A 32 -8.89 1.48 1.47
CA ASP A 32 -8.11 2.42 0.68
C ASP A 32 -7.34 3.40 1.58
N LYS A 33 -7.88 3.70 2.75
CA LYS A 33 -7.18 4.53 3.73
C LYS A 33 -5.89 3.87 4.20
N ALA A 34 -5.92 2.54 4.37
CA ALA A 34 -4.72 1.81 4.74
C ALA A 34 -3.65 1.93 3.65
N ILE A 35 -4.05 1.77 2.40
CA ILE A 35 -3.12 1.91 1.28
C ILE A 35 -2.52 3.32 1.26
N SER A 36 -3.35 4.32 1.44
CA SER A 36 -2.89 5.71 1.46
C SER A 36 -1.85 5.95 2.56
N ARG A 37 -2.11 5.41 3.75
CA ARG A 37 -1.16 5.54 4.86
C ARG A 37 0.17 4.86 4.55
N TRP A 38 0.11 3.70 3.96
CA TRP A 38 1.34 2.97 3.60
C TRP A 38 2.14 3.75 2.55
N GLU A 39 1.46 4.28 1.54
CA GLU A 39 2.14 5.01 0.46
C GLU A 39 2.74 6.32 0.94
N THR A 40 2.17 6.92 1.96
CA THR A 40 2.68 8.19 2.50
C THR A 40 3.65 8.01 3.67
N GLY A 41 3.92 6.76 4.05
CA GLY A 41 4.88 6.48 5.11
C GLY A 41 4.36 6.70 6.52
N LYS A 42 3.05 6.82 6.68
CA LYS A 42 2.45 7.01 8.00
C LYS A 42 2.16 5.71 8.71
N GLY A 43 2.45 4.60 8.08
CA GLY A 43 2.29 3.29 8.66
C GLY A 43 2.80 2.25 7.68
N LEU A 44 2.98 1.03 8.17
CA LEU A 44 3.43 -0.07 7.34
C LEU A 44 2.38 -1.16 7.36
N PRO A 45 2.35 -2.01 6.32
CA PRO A 45 1.42 -3.15 6.33
C PRO A 45 1.68 -4.01 7.56
N ASP A 46 0.60 -4.38 8.22
CA ASP A 46 0.68 -5.32 9.33
C ASP A 46 0.90 -6.71 8.75
N ILE A 47 1.90 -7.40 9.26
CA ILE A 47 2.22 -8.73 8.77
C ILE A 47 1.04 -9.68 8.95
N ASN A 48 0.18 -9.39 9.91
CA ASN A 48 -0.97 -10.25 10.21
C ASN A 48 -2.08 -10.15 9.17
N ILE A 49 -2.06 -9.14 8.30
CA ILE A 49 -3.07 -9.00 7.27
C ILE A 49 -2.64 -9.63 5.95
N LEU A 50 -1.42 -10.09 5.89
CA LEU A 50 -0.92 -10.76 4.69
C LEU A 50 -1.27 -12.25 4.77
N PRO A 51 -1.78 -12.82 3.69
CA PRO A 51 -2.12 -14.24 3.67
C PRO A 51 -0.92 -15.14 3.84
#